data_cb49a372e2c5651183cd938fc762e52e
#
_entry.id   cb49a372e2c5651183cd938fc762e52e
#
_cell.length_a   1.000
_cell.length_b   1.000
_cell.length_c   1.000
_cell.angle_alpha   90.00
_cell.angle_beta   90.00
_cell.angle_gamma   90.00
#
_symmetry.space_group_name_H-M   'P 1'
#
loop_
_entity.id
_entity.type
_entity.pdbx_description
1 polymer ?
#
loop_
_entity_poly.entity_id
_entity_poly.type
_entity_poly.pdbx_seq_one_letter_code
_entity_poly.pdbx_strand_id
1 'polypeptide(L)'
;IIATFIEPLDVLTTKGVTDIIKEEAREEAEKILKKAASFIKERTGDYPALSVREGDTIAELKQLLDEEKNINVLVLAANTDPNSKNPGPIITSLVSNEITTLRIPIMIVPGNLSFEQFVQAVMQASTVSKPERPAA
;
A
#
# COMPACT_ATOMS: atom_id res chain seq x y z
N ILE A 1 -8.49 2.44 3.36
CA ILE A 1 -7.44 2.30 4.39
C ILE A 1 -6.08 2.51 3.74
N ILE A 2 -5.28 3.35 4.34
CA ILE A 2 -3.87 3.49 3.99
C ILE A 2 -3.06 2.86 5.11
N ALA A 3 -2.16 1.95 4.76
CA ALA A 3 -1.34 1.25 5.73
C ALA A 3 0.15 1.45 5.44
N THR A 4 0.95 1.49 6.48
CA THR A 4 2.40 1.40 6.39
C THR A 4 2.90 0.35 7.36
N PHE A 5 4.01 -0.28 7.00
CA PHE A 5 4.56 -1.39 7.74
C PHE A 5 6.00 -1.08 8.14
N ILE A 6 6.29 -1.25 9.42
CA ILE A 6 7.61 -1.03 9.98
C ILE A 6 8.21 -2.38 10.32
N GLU A 7 9.30 -2.75 9.64
CA GLU A 7 9.99 -3.98 9.96
C GLU A 7 10.88 -3.78 11.18
N PRO A 8 10.97 -4.79 12.08
CA PRO A 8 11.86 -4.69 13.23
C PRO A 8 13.30 -4.59 12.77
N LEU A 9 14.04 -3.68 13.42
CA LEU A 9 15.46 -3.55 13.14
C LEU A 9 16.20 -4.72 13.80
N ASP A 10 16.88 -5.49 12.96
CA ASP A 10 17.72 -6.60 13.40
C ASP A 10 19.11 -6.07 13.76
N VAL A 11 19.16 -5.14 14.70
CA VAL A 11 20.41 -4.51 15.11
C VAL A 11 20.70 -4.85 16.58
N LEU A 12 21.88 -5.38 16.83
CA LEU A 12 22.41 -5.58 18.16
C LEU A 12 22.80 -4.23 18.78
N THR A 13 21.78 -3.47 19.19
CA THR A 13 21.99 -2.18 19.88
C THR A 13 21.47 -2.27 21.30
N THR A 14 21.88 -1.31 22.13
CA THR A 14 21.33 -1.21 23.49
C THR A 14 19.82 -0.94 23.40
N LYS A 15 19.06 -1.47 24.33
CA LYS A 15 17.60 -1.37 24.36
C LYS A 15 17.10 0.06 24.20
N GLY A 16 17.76 1.03 24.83
CA GLY A 16 17.34 2.43 24.73
C GLY A 16 17.49 3.01 23.34
N VAL A 17 18.55 2.66 22.61
CA VAL A 17 18.76 3.12 21.24
C VAL A 17 17.75 2.46 20.29
N THR A 18 17.46 1.18 20.48
CA THR A 18 16.46 0.47 19.69
C THR A 18 15.07 1.09 19.87
N ASP A 19 14.70 1.46 21.09
CA ASP A 19 13.41 2.08 21.37
C ASP A 19 13.29 3.47 20.72
N ILE A 20 14.36 4.26 20.74
CA ILE A 20 14.39 5.58 20.06
C ILE A 20 14.22 5.40 18.56
N ILE A 21 14.92 4.48 17.94
CA ILE A 21 14.83 4.22 16.51
C ILE A 21 13.43 3.77 16.10
N LYS A 22 12.81 2.91 16.90
CA LYS A 22 11.43 2.47 16.66
C LYS A 22 10.43 3.61 16.75
N GLU A 23 10.60 4.47 17.74
CA GLU A 23 9.73 5.64 17.91
C GLU A 23 9.87 6.60 16.75
N GLU A 24 11.10 6.88 16.31
CA GLU A 24 11.35 7.73 15.14
C GLU A 24 10.75 7.14 13.86
N ALA A 25 10.87 5.83 13.66
CA ALA A 25 10.29 5.15 12.51
C ALA A 25 8.77 5.25 12.53
N ARG A 26 8.16 5.09 13.69
CA ARG A 26 6.71 5.21 13.86
C ARG A 26 6.21 6.62 13.59
N GLU A 27 6.92 7.63 14.10
CA GLU A 27 6.58 9.04 13.86
C GLU A 27 6.67 9.38 12.38
N GLU A 28 7.70 8.92 11.70
CA GLU A 28 7.87 9.14 10.28
C GLU A 28 6.75 8.46 9.47
N ALA A 29 6.40 7.22 9.84
CA ALA A 29 5.31 6.49 9.22
C ALA A 29 3.97 7.22 9.37
N GLU A 30 3.68 7.68 10.58
CA GLU A 30 2.46 8.44 10.86
C GLU A 30 2.41 9.75 10.07
N LYS A 31 3.54 10.43 9.95
CA LYS A 31 3.64 11.67 9.19
C LYS A 31 3.35 11.45 7.70
N ILE A 32 3.92 10.40 7.13
CA ILE A 32 3.68 10.03 5.74
C ILE A 32 2.20 9.69 5.51
N LEU A 33 1.61 8.91 6.41
CA LEU A 33 0.20 8.55 6.33
C LEU A 33 -0.73 9.74 6.42
N LYS A 34 -0.46 10.66 7.35
CA LYS A 34 -1.27 11.86 7.51
C LYS A 34 -1.21 12.75 6.27
N LYS A 35 -0.03 12.89 5.68
CA LYS A 35 0.15 13.64 4.45
C LYS A 35 -0.64 13.02 3.30
N ALA A 36 -0.56 11.72 3.14
CA ALA A 36 -1.31 11.01 2.11
C ALA A 36 -2.82 11.10 2.35
N ALA A 37 -3.26 10.98 3.59
CA ALA A 37 -4.66 11.08 3.95
C ALA A 37 -5.23 12.48 3.68
N SER A 38 -4.47 13.52 3.99
CA SER A 38 -4.89 14.90 3.70
C SER A 38 -5.03 15.13 2.20
N PHE A 39 -4.13 14.58 1.42
CA PHE A 39 -4.16 14.66 -0.04
C PHE A 39 -5.42 13.99 -0.60
N ILE A 40 -5.78 12.83 -0.09
CA ILE A 40 -6.98 12.12 -0.50
C ILE A 40 -8.24 12.89 -0.09
N LYS A 41 -8.27 13.42 1.12
CA LYS A 41 -9.41 14.18 1.61
C LYS A 41 -9.69 15.42 0.76
N GLU A 42 -8.66 16.12 0.34
CA GLU A 42 -8.82 17.30 -0.52
C GLU A 42 -9.49 16.96 -1.85
N ARG A 43 -9.27 15.76 -2.36
CA ARG A 43 -9.76 15.34 -3.68
C ARG A 43 -11.07 14.57 -3.63
N THR A 44 -11.32 13.84 -2.56
CA THR A 44 -12.49 12.96 -2.46
C THR A 44 -13.52 13.44 -1.45
N GLY A 45 -13.13 14.32 -0.54
CA GLY A 45 -13.97 14.73 0.59
C GLY A 45 -13.94 13.77 1.77
N ASP A 46 -13.40 12.58 1.60
CA ASP A 46 -13.36 11.55 2.63
C ASP A 46 -11.95 11.36 3.19
N TYR A 47 -11.87 11.23 4.51
CA TYR A 47 -10.60 10.95 5.19
C TYR A 47 -10.43 9.45 5.35
N PRO A 48 -9.38 8.85 4.79
CA PRO A 48 -9.18 7.40 4.87
C PRO A 48 -8.77 6.97 6.27
N ALA A 49 -9.08 5.74 6.62
CA ALA A 49 -8.55 5.13 7.83
C ALA A 49 -7.05 4.87 7.67
N LEU A 50 -6.29 5.09 8.72
CA LEU A 50 -4.83 4.93 8.73
C LEU A 50 -4.44 3.73 9.59
N SER A 51 -3.45 2.98 9.16
CA SER A 51 -2.93 1.85 9.92
C SER A 51 -1.40 1.85 9.88
N VAL A 52 -0.78 1.80 11.05
CA VAL A 52 0.67 1.59 11.19
C VAL A 52 0.85 0.24 11.87
N ARG A 53 1.55 -0.66 11.22
CA ARG A 53 1.77 -2.01 11.76
C ARG A 53 3.27 -2.28 11.83
N GLU A 54 3.68 -2.95 12.89
CA GLU A 54 5.06 -3.34 13.12
C GLU A 54 5.18 -4.85 13.02
N GLY A 55 6.20 -5.33 12.34
CA GLY A 55 6.45 -6.75 12.19
C GLY A 55 6.89 -7.08 10.76
N ASP A 56 6.85 -8.35 10.43
CA ASP A 56 7.10 -8.79 9.05
C ASP A 56 6.00 -8.25 8.13
N THR A 57 6.41 -7.56 7.08
CA THR A 57 5.47 -6.82 6.20
C THR A 57 4.41 -7.75 5.62
N ILE A 58 4.79 -8.89 5.09
CA ILE A 58 3.83 -9.82 4.47
C ILE A 58 2.87 -10.41 5.50
N ALA A 59 3.39 -10.82 6.65
CA ALA A 59 2.57 -11.39 7.71
C ALA A 59 1.56 -10.36 8.24
N GLU A 60 2.01 -9.13 8.47
CA GLU A 60 1.16 -8.05 8.95
C GLU A 60 0.13 -7.62 7.91
N LEU A 61 0.49 -7.62 6.63
CA LEU A 61 -0.44 -7.33 5.55
C LEU A 61 -1.53 -8.39 5.48
N LYS A 62 -1.18 -9.66 5.58
CA LYS A 62 -2.17 -10.76 5.59
C LYS A 62 -3.09 -10.64 6.80
N GLN A 63 -2.55 -10.30 7.95
CA GLN A 63 -3.35 -10.10 9.15
C GLN A 63 -4.32 -8.92 8.99
N LEU A 64 -3.88 -7.82 8.42
CA LEU A 64 -4.74 -6.67 8.13
C LEU A 64 -5.90 -7.07 7.21
N LEU A 65 -5.63 -7.83 6.16
CA LEU A 65 -6.66 -8.30 5.23
C LEU A 65 -7.65 -9.25 5.92
N ASP A 66 -7.20 -10.03 6.89
CA ASP A 66 -8.08 -10.90 7.66
C ASP A 66 -8.94 -10.13 8.67
N GLU A 67 -8.40 -9.07 9.26
CA GLU A 67 -9.13 -8.23 10.20
C GLU A 67 -10.17 -7.34 9.51
N GLU A 68 -9.85 -6.84 8.33
CA GLU A 68 -10.66 -5.89 7.58
C GLU A 68 -11.31 -6.55 6.36
N LYS A 69 -12.41 -7.24 6.58
CA LYS A 69 -13.07 -8.02 5.53
C LYS A 69 -13.71 -7.18 4.43
N ASN A 70 -13.90 -5.89 4.66
CA ASN A 70 -14.45 -4.97 3.67
C ASN A 70 -13.40 -4.40 2.70
N ILE A 71 -12.13 -4.76 2.85
CA ILE A 71 -11.13 -4.45 1.84
C ILE A 71 -11.36 -5.35 0.62
N ASN A 72 -11.54 -4.74 -0.54
CA ASN A 72 -11.89 -5.46 -1.78
C ASN A 72 -10.77 -5.51 -2.80
N VAL A 73 -9.78 -4.65 -2.66
CA VAL A 73 -8.64 -4.59 -3.57
C VAL A 73 -7.42 -4.09 -2.81
N LEU A 74 -6.27 -4.65 -3.14
CA LEU A 74 -4.98 -4.20 -2.60
C LEU A 74 -4.25 -3.44 -3.70
N VAL A 75 -3.91 -2.18 -3.44
CA VAL A 75 -3.20 -1.33 -4.40
C VAL A 75 -1.77 -1.15 -3.92
N LEU A 76 -0.82 -1.48 -4.77
CA LEU A 76 0.61 -1.38 -4.49
C LEU A 76 1.31 -0.56 -5.56
N ALA A 77 2.25 0.27 -5.12
CA ALA A 77 3.09 1.05 -6.02
C ALA A 77 4.39 0.30 -6.30
N ALA A 78 4.69 0.09 -7.57
CA ALA A 78 5.92 -0.56 -7.97
C ALA A 78 7.09 0.44 -7.98
N ASN A 79 8.27 -0.04 -7.60
CA ASN A 79 9.50 0.74 -7.74
C ASN A 79 9.76 1.00 -9.22
N THR A 80 9.99 2.26 -9.56
CA THR A 80 10.22 2.70 -10.94
C THR A 80 11.61 3.26 -11.17
N ASP A 81 12.56 2.98 -10.27
CA ASP A 81 13.96 3.34 -10.45
C ASP A 81 14.50 2.63 -11.70
N PRO A 82 15.00 3.38 -12.71
CA PRO A 82 15.51 2.77 -13.94
C PRO A 82 16.77 1.93 -13.72
N ASN A 83 17.47 2.10 -12.60
CA ASN A 83 18.63 1.29 -12.23
C ASN A 83 18.27 -0.01 -11.53
N SER A 84 17.00 -0.20 -11.19
CA SER A 84 16.50 -1.41 -10.55
C SER A 84 15.38 -2.00 -11.39
N LYS A 85 15.54 -3.27 -11.78
CA LYS A 85 14.50 -4.00 -12.53
C LYS A 85 13.51 -4.71 -11.63
N ASN A 86 13.63 -4.50 -10.32
CA ASN A 86 12.80 -5.16 -9.32
C ASN A 86 11.67 -4.23 -8.89
N PRO A 87 10.40 -4.66 -8.96
CA PRO A 87 9.26 -3.82 -8.58
C PRO A 87 9.16 -3.58 -7.06
N GLY A 88 10.00 -4.21 -6.28
CA GLY A 88 10.02 -4.10 -4.84
C GLY A 88 9.76 -5.43 -4.15
N PRO A 89 10.25 -5.60 -2.90
CA PRO A 89 10.15 -6.88 -2.21
C PRO A 89 8.73 -7.30 -1.86
N ILE A 90 7.86 -6.35 -1.58
CA ILE A 90 6.45 -6.65 -1.25
C ILE A 90 5.73 -7.22 -2.46
N ILE A 91 5.85 -6.56 -3.61
CA ILE A 91 5.20 -7.00 -4.85
C ILE A 91 5.75 -8.35 -5.27
N THR A 92 7.07 -8.50 -5.26
CA THR A 92 7.73 -9.76 -5.65
C THR A 92 7.25 -10.92 -4.76
N SER A 93 7.21 -10.72 -3.46
CA SER A 93 6.77 -11.74 -2.52
C SER A 93 5.29 -12.09 -2.70
N LEU A 94 4.43 -11.10 -2.85
CA LEU A 94 3.00 -11.34 -3.01
C LEU A 94 2.68 -12.08 -4.31
N VAL A 95 3.28 -11.66 -5.40
CA VAL A 95 3.02 -12.27 -6.71
C VAL A 95 3.62 -13.67 -6.83
N SER A 96 4.79 -13.89 -6.24
CA SER A 96 5.48 -15.18 -6.34
C SER A 96 4.97 -16.22 -5.35
N ASN A 97 4.66 -15.80 -4.12
CA ASN A 97 4.40 -16.75 -3.03
C ASN A 97 2.97 -16.73 -2.52
N GLU A 98 2.28 -15.60 -2.60
CA GLU A 98 1.01 -15.42 -1.91
C GLU A 98 -0.20 -15.31 -2.83
N ILE A 99 0.01 -15.13 -4.13
CA ILE A 99 -1.08 -14.82 -5.06
C ILE A 99 -2.16 -15.92 -5.08
N THR A 100 -1.79 -17.16 -4.87
CA THR A 100 -2.72 -18.29 -4.91
C THR A 100 -3.63 -18.35 -3.67
N THR A 101 -3.26 -17.67 -2.60
CA THR A 101 -4.00 -17.71 -1.33
C THR A 101 -4.60 -16.36 -0.95
N LEU A 102 -4.38 -15.32 -1.75
CA LEU A 102 -4.96 -14.01 -1.47
C LEU A 102 -6.46 -14.01 -1.70
N ARG A 103 -7.17 -13.41 -0.77
CA ARG A 103 -8.64 -13.29 -0.82
C ARG A 103 -9.12 -12.26 -1.83
N ILE A 104 -8.28 -11.27 -2.16
CA ILE A 104 -8.66 -10.11 -2.96
C ILE A 104 -7.68 -9.90 -4.10
N PRO A 105 -8.10 -9.22 -5.17
CA PRO A 105 -7.19 -8.88 -6.26
C PRO A 105 -6.15 -7.86 -5.83
N ILE A 106 -5.02 -7.87 -6.54
CA ILE A 106 -3.95 -6.90 -6.40
C ILE A 106 -3.95 -6.00 -7.63
N MET A 107 -3.91 -4.69 -7.41
CA MET A 107 -3.66 -3.70 -8.46
C MET A 107 -2.26 -3.16 -8.26
N ILE A 108 -1.41 -3.29 -9.27
CA ILE A 108 -0.04 -2.78 -9.24
C ILE A 108 0.03 -1.57 -10.14
N VAL A 109 0.50 -0.45 -9.59
CA VAL A 109 0.64 0.80 -10.32
C VAL A 109 2.10 1.24 -10.30
N PRO A 110 2.59 1.92 -11.37
CA PRO A 110 3.92 2.51 -11.33
C PRO A 110 4.01 3.54 -10.21
N GLY A 111 5.07 3.47 -9.41
CA GLY A 111 5.21 4.34 -8.23
C GLY A 111 5.47 5.80 -8.56
N ASN A 112 5.78 6.12 -9.83
CA ASN A 112 6.00 7.49 -10.28
C ASN A 112 4.76 8.16 -10.87
N LEU A 113 3.60 7.50 -10.87
CA LEU A 113 2.35 8.13 -11.28
C LEU A 113 1.92 9.19 -10.27
N SER A 114 1.46 10.33 -10.77
CA SER A 114 0.80 11.31 -9.91
C SER A 114 -0.59 10.79 -9.51
N PHE A 115 -1.14 11.35 -8.45
CA PHE A 115 -2.50 11.01 -8.03
C PHE A 115 -3.51 11.29 -9.16
N GLU A 116 -3.37 12.41 -9.84
CA GLU A 116 -4.24 12.77 -10.95
C GLU A 116 -4.17 11.77 -12.09
N GLN A 117 -2.96 11.33 -12.45
CA GLN A 117 -2.78 10.31 -13.47
C GLN A 117 -3.41 8.98 -13.07
N PHE A 118 -3.27 8.58 -11.81
CA PHE A 118 -3.87 7.37 -11.29
C PHE A 118 -5.40 7.43 -11.33
N VAL A 119 -5.98 8.52 -10.83
CA VAL A 119 -7.44 8.71 -10.82
C VAL A 119 -7.98 8.71 -12.24
N GLN A 120 -7.33 9.40 -13.15
CA GLN A 120 -7.75 9.46 -14.55
C GLN A 120 -7.75 8.07 -15.19
N ALA A 121 -6.70 7.28 -14.97
CA ALA A 121 -6.61 5.92 -15.51
C ALA A 121 -7.72 5.02 -14.98
N VAL A 122 -8.00 5.09 -13.67
CA VAL A 122 -9.06 4.30 -13.04
C VAL A 122 -10.44 4.72 -13.56
N MET A 123 -10.69 6.02 -13.68
CA MET A 123 -11.97 6.53 -14.17
C MET A 123 -12.18 6.20 -15.64
N GLN A 124 -11.16 6.31 -16.47
CA GLN A 124 -11.24 5.93 -17.87
C GLN A 124 -11.52 4.43 -18.03
N ALA A 125 -10.86 3.59 -17.25
CA ALA A 125 -11.12 2.16 -17.27
C ALA A 125 -12.58 1.85 -16.88
N SER A 126 -13.10 2.53 -15.87
CA SER A 126 -14.50 2.38 -15.45
C SER A 126 -15.47 2.85 -16.53
N THR A 127 -15.16 3.95 -17.20
CA THR A 127 -16.00 4.50 -18.27
C THR A 127 -16.01 3.60 -19.49
N VAL A 128 -14.86 3.07 -19.87
CA VAL A 128 -14.74 2.17 -21.03
C VAL A 128 -15.45 0.85 -20.78
N SER A 129 -15.37 0.32 -19.56
CA SER A 129 -16.01 -0.97 -19.27
C SER A 129 -17.53 -0.91 -19.19
N LYS A 130 -18.13 0.25 -18.96
CA LYS A 130 -19.59 0.41 -18.84
C LYS A 130 -20.32 0.44 -20.18
N PRO A 131 -19.90 1.25 -21.17
CA PRO A 131 -20.66 1.36 -22.43
C PRO A 131 -20.45 0.21 -23.38
N GLU A 132 -19.42 -0.58 -23.21
CA GLU A 132 -19.07 -1.66 -24.13
C GLU A 132 -19.69 -3.00 -23.83
N ARG A 133 -20.60 -3.07 -22.89
CA ARG A 133 -21.39 -4.28 -22.75
C ARG A 133 -22.31 -4.38 -23.93
N PRO A 134 -22.08 -5.31 -24.83
CA PRO A 134 -22.99 -5.47 -25.95
C PRO A 134 -24.36 -5.74 -25.39
N ALA A 135 -25.31 -4.98 -25.85
CA ALA A 135 -26.70 -5.29 -25.67
C ALA A 135 -26.93 -6.59 -26.41
N ALA A 136 -26.85 -7.66 -25.78
CA ALA A 136 -27.10 -8.97 -26.31
C ALA A 136 -27.37 -9.81 -26.82
#